data_96bb7be6efd69007cab9bac45b5a17be
#
_entry.id   96bb7be6efd69007cab9bac45b5a17be
#
_cell.length_a   1.000
_cell.length_b   1.000
_cell.length_c   1.000
_cell.angle_alpha   90.00
_cell.angle_beta   90.00
_cell.angle_gamma   90.00
#
_symmetry.space_group_name_H-M   'P 1'
#
loop_
_entity.id
_entity.type
_entity.pdbx_description
1 polymer ?
#
loop_
_entity_poly.entity_id
_entity_poly.type
_entity_poly.pdbx_seq_one_letter_code
_entity_poly.pdbx_strand_id
1 'polypeptide(L)' 'MSGTIQTPIESVRKWYALAERRRNHFVELYRSERWRRYYSEDAFRAHMKEVIQNVETWGKMLENARSSPPRAAQN' A
#
# COMPACT_ATOMS: atom_id res chain seq x y z
N MET A 1 -7.06 27.31 -8.43
CA MET A 1 -6.74 26.83 -8.09
C MET A 1 -6.69 26.16 -7.44
N SER A 2 -6.81 25.78 -7.27
CA SER A 2 -6.85 25.25 -6.56
C SER A 2 -6.11 24.86 -5.84
N GLY A 3 -5.59 24.96 -5.40
CA GLY A 3 -4.70 24.57 -4.45
C GLY A 3 -5.07 23.40 -3.69
N THR A 4 -5.99 22.76 -4.12
CA THR A 4 -6.41 21.59 -3.43
C THR A 4 -5.39 20.52 -3.54
N ILE A 5 -5.00 19.99 -2.44
CA ILE A 5 -3.99 19.00 -2.43
C ILE A 5 -4.51 17.68 -2.03
N GLN A 6 -5.76 17.50 -2.08
CA GLN A 6 -6.33 16.24 -1.70
C GLN A 6 -6.02 15.19 -2.72
N THR A 7 -5.68 14.01 -2.26
CA THR A 7 -5.45 12.89 -3.12
C THR A 7 -6.80 12.30 -3.48
N PRO A 8 -7.13 12.23 -4.75
CA PRO A 8 -8.41 11.66 -5.15
C PRO A 8 -8.46 10.20 -4.76
N ILE A 9 -9.67 9.74 -4.48
CA ILE A 9 -9.84 8.35 -4.09
C ILE A 9 -9.36 7.40 -5.18
N GLU A 10 -9.44 7.82 -6.42
CA GLU A 10 -8.97 6.99 -7.51
C GLU A 10 -7.47 6.79 -7.45
N SER A 11 -6.75 7.84 -7.06
CA SER A 11 -5.32 7.72 -6.90
C SER A 11 -4.98 6.82 -5.74
N VAL A 12 -5.73 6.91 -4.67
CA VAL A 12 -5.50 6.05 -3.52
C VAL A 12 -5.73 4.59 -3.90
N ARG A 13 -6.79 4.33 -4.65
CA ARG A 13 -7.05 2.97 -5.10
C ARG A 13 -5.91 2.44 -5.95
N LYS A 14 -5.40 3.28 -6.81
CA LYS A 14 -4.31 2.89 -7.69
C LYS A 14 -3.07 2.53 -6.88
N TRP A 15 -2.73 3.36 -5.91
CA TRP A 15 -1.57 3.10 -5.09
C TRP A 15 -1.75 1.88 -4.21
N TYR A 16 -2.97 1.68 -3.74
CA TYR A 16 -3.27 0.50 -2.96
C TYR A 16 -3.09 -0.76 -3.81
N ALA A 17 -3.58 -0.72 -5.04
CA ALA A 17 -3.42 -1.87 -5.92
C ALA A 17 -1.97 -2.16 -6.22
N LEU A 18 -1.16 -1.11 -6.38
CA LEU A 18 0.26 -1.29 -6.60
C LEU A 18 0.93 -1.90 -5.38
N ALA A 19 0.54 -1.44 -4.21
CA ALA A 19 1.11 -1.98 -2.98
C ALA A 19 0.75 -3.46 -2.84
N GLU A 20 -0.47 -3.83 -3.19
CA GLU A 20 -0.87 -5.22 -3.13
C GLU A 20 -0.08 -6.07 -4.11
N ARG A 21 0.17 -5.55 -5.29
CA ARG A 21 0.95 -6.27 -6.27
C ARG A 21 2.36 -6.53 -5.76
N ARG A 22 2.96 -5.52 -5.14
CA ARG A 22 4.29 -5.67 -4.61
C ARG A 22 4.30 -6.71 -3.50
N ARG A 23 3.32 -6.65 -2.61
CA ARG A 23 3.23 -7.64 -1.56
C ARG A 23 3.10 -9.03 -2.14
N ASN A 24 2.23 -9.20 -3.13
CA ASN A 24 2.01 -10.51 -3.72
C ASN A 24 3.27 -11.01 -4.40
N HIS A 25 4.02 -10.11 -5.02
CA HIS A 25 5.27 -10.49 -5.65
C HIS A 25 6.25 -11.03 -4.61
N PHE A 26 6.37 -10.37 -3.47
CA PHE A 26 7.28 -10.83 -2.43
C PHE A 26 6.80 -12.12 -1.78
N VAL A 27 5.49 -12.27 -1.64
CA VAL A 27 4.95 -13.53 -1.11
C VAL A 27 5.30 -14.67 -2.05
N GLU A 28 5.18 -14.42 -3.35
CA GLU A 28 5.52 -15.44 -4.34
C GLU A 28 7.00 -15.78 -4.29
N LEU A 29 7.83 -14.77 -4.14
CA LEU A 29 9.26 -15.01 -3.99
C LEU A 29 9.54 -15.87 -2.76
N TYR A 30 8.84 -15.58 -1.68
CA TYR A 30 9.02 -16.32 -0.44
C TYR A 30 8.63 -17.76 -0.63
N ARG A 31 7.49 -18.00 -1.24
CA ARG A 31 6.98 -19.36 -1.42
C ARG A 31 7.89 -20.18 -2.30
N SER A 32 8.41 -19.59 -3.36
CA SER A 32 9.25 -20.30 -4.30
C SER A 32 10.69 -20.36 -3.84
N GLU A 33 11.00 -19.67 -2.73
CA GLU A 33 12.35 -19.62 -2.18
C GLU A 33 13.35 -18.98 -3.12
N ARG A 34 12.88 -18.32 -4.17
CA ARG A 34 13.78 -17.65 -5.08
C ARG A 34 14.39 -16.41 -4.45
N TRP A 35 13.79 -15.92 -3.37
CA TRP A 35 14.31 -14.74 -2.71
C TRP A 35 15.75 -14.94 -2.26
N ARG A 36 16.13 -16.18 -1.99
CA ARG A 36 17.47 -16.45 -1.50
C ARG A 36 18.56 -16.09 -2.50
N ARG A 37 18.20 -16.01 -3.76
CA ARG A 37 19.15 -15.63 -4.78
C ARG A 37 19.42 -14.15 -4.81
N TYR A 38 18.48 -13.36 -4.32
CA TYR A 38 18.52 -11.92 -4.46
C TYR A 38 18.71 -11.20 -3.14
N TYR A 39 18.35 -11.82 -2.04
CA TYR A 39 18.35 -11.17 -0.75
C TYR A 39 18.95 -12.07 0.30
N SER A 40 19.59 -11.44 1.30
CA SER A 40 19.85 -12.15 2.52
C SER A 40 18.54 -12.29 3.29
N GLU A 41 18.54 -13.16 4.28
CA GLU A 41 17.32 -13.37 5.05
C GLU A 41 16.88 -12.08 5.73
N ASP A 42 17.83 -11.35 6.31
CA ASP A 42 17.47 -10.12 6.99
C ASP A 42 16.96 -9.08 6.02
N ALA A 43 17.58 -8.96 4.87
CA ALA A 43 17.15 -7.99 3.88
C ALA A 43 15.75 -8.34 3.36
N PHE A 44 15.51 -9.62 3.14
CA PHE A 44 14.21 -10.03 2.64
C PHE A 44 13.12 -9.75 3.68
N ARG A 45 13.41 -10.01 4.94
CA ARG A 45 12.45 -9.72 6.00
C ARG A 45 12.12 -8.24 6.05
N ALA A 46 13.15 -7.41 5.92
CA ALA A 46 12.93 -5.98 5.96
C ALA A 46 12.04 -5.54 4.80
N HIS A 47 12.28 -6.08 3.62
CA HIS A 47 11.46 -5.76 2.46
C HIS A 47 10.03 -6.24 2.63
N MET A 48 9.86 -7.45 3.17
CA MET A 48 8.53 -7.97 3.39
C MET A 48 7.76 -7.08 4.36
N LYS A 49 8.43 -6.69 5.43
CA LYS A 49 7.77 -5.83 6.40
C LYS A 49 7.35 -4.52 5.76
N GLU A 50 8.21 -3.99 4.92
CA GLU A 50 7.93 -2.72 4.26
C GLU A 50 6.74 -2.82 3.32
N VAL A 51 6.70 -3.86 2.50
CA VAL A 51 5.59 -3.96 1.54
C VAL A 51 4.28 -4.25 2.26
N ILE A 52 4.32 -5.00 3.35
CA ILE A 52 3.11 -5.24 4.12
C ILE A 52 2.63 -3.95 4.76
N GLN A 53 3.54 -3.17 5.30
CA GLN A 53 3.16 -1.89 5.89
C GLN A 53 2.58 -0.95 4.84
N ASN A 54 3.12 -0.99 3.64
CA ASN A 54 2.59 -0.16 2.57
C ASN A 54 1.15 -0.54 2.24
N VAL A 55 0.87 -1.84 2.18
CA VAL A 55 -0.50 -2.27 1.92
C VAL A 55 -1.42 -1.79 3.03
N GLU A 56 -0.98 -1.92 4.27
CA GLU A 56 -1.80 -1.49 5.38
C GLU A 56 -2.03 0.02 5.35
N THR A 57 -0.99 0.77 5.06
CA THR A 57 -1.12 2.21 5.02
C THR A 57 -2.09 2.66 3.95
N TRP A 58 -1.91 2.13 2.73
CA TRP A 58 -2.80 2.53 1.65
C TRP A 58 -4.20 2.00 1.85
N GLY A 59 -4.32 0.83 2.48
CA GLY A 59 -5.62 0.29 2.80
C GLY A 59 -6.37 1.19 3.76
N LYS A 60 -5.68 1.70 4.76
CA LYS A 60 -6.32 2.61 5.71
C LYS A 60 -6.68 3.91 5.05
N MET A 61 -5.82 4.41 4.19
CA MET A 61 -6.13 5.64 3.48
C MET A 61 -7.35 5.47 2.59
N LEU A 62 -7.43 4.33 1.92
CA LEU A 62 -8.57 4.07 1.07
C LEU A 62 -9.84 3.96 1.90
N GLU A 63 -9.76 3.28 3.01
CA GLU A 63 -10.92 3.12 3.87
C GLU A 63 -11.37 4.45 4.42
N ASN A 64 -10.43 5.29 4.83
CA ASN A 64 -10.76 6.62 5.31
C ASN A 64 -11.41 7.45 4.23
N ALA A 65 -10.90 7.37 3.02
CA ALA A 65 -11.46 8.15 1.92
C ALA A 65 -12.86 7.70 1.59
N ARG A 66 -13.14 6.42 1.74
CA ARG A 66 -14.47 5.89 1.40
C ARG A 66 -15.49 6.13 2.48
N SER A 67 -15.05 6.08 3.73
CA SER A 67 -16.00 6.19 4.82
C SER A 67 -16.03 7.57 5.44
N SER A 68 -15.15 8.46 4.99
CA SER A 68 -15.20 9.81 5.51
C SER A 68 -16.48 10.49 5.12
N PRO A 69 -17.12 11.14 6.05
CA PRO A 69 -18.33 11.90 5.69
C PRO A 69 -17.94 13.11 4.86
N PRO A 70 -18.88 13.62 4.06
CA PRO A 70 -18.60 14.82 3.31
C PRO A 70 -18.18 15.95 4.23
N ARG A 71 -17.29 16.77 3.73
CA ARG A 71 -16.80 17.86 4.55
C ARG A 71 -17.92 18.76 5.00
N ALA A 72 -18.84 18.99 4.12
CA ALA A 72 -19.93 19.88 4.45
C ALA A 72 -20.71 19.34 5.63
N ALA A 73 -20.79 18.07 5.75
CA ALA A 73 -21.58 17.49 6.82
C ALA A 73 -20.92 17.69 8.16
N GLN A 74 -19.68 18.03 8.17
CA GLN A 74 -18.96 18.16 9.43
C GLN A 74 -19.15 19.51 10.04
N ASN A 75 -19.75 20.39 9.37
CA ASN A 75 -19.99 21.68 9.94
C ASN A 75 -21.39 21.89 10.31
#